data_ba20d2d84c9ad8049959798be7f1ffaf
#
_entry.id   ba20d2d84c9ad8049959798be7f1ffaf
#
_cell.length_a   1.000
_cell.length_b   1.000
_cell.length_c   1.000
_cell.angle_alpha   90.00
_cell.angle_beta   90.00
_cell.angle_gamma   90.00
#
_symmetry.space_group_name_H-M   'P 1'
#
loop_
_entity.id
_entity.type
_entity.pdbx_description
1 polymer ?
#
loop_
_entity_poly.entity_id
_entity_poly.type
_entity_poly.pdbx_seq_one_letter_code
_entity_poly.pdbx_strand_id
1 'polypeptide(L)'
;MIQVESKTMTLDEFLDWYPDGYGRFELHDGVVVEMQPTGTHERVAGEFATELGIEIRRLQLPYFIPRQCIIKPIDSDKSGFIPDVAVLDENALDAEPMWKKRSTITKGEIVRLLIEVVSTNWQDDYLTKLAEYEKLGIPEYWIVDYLGLGGRRYIGNPKRPTILVYQLVDGEYVVSLFRENDRIESPTFWISSTNPCP
;
A
#
# COMPACT_ATOMS: atom_id res chain seq x y z
N MET A 1 9.38 14.96 -11.59
CA MET A 1 10.29 14.52 -10.50
C MET A 1 11.25 15.66 -10.22
N ILE A 2 11.09 16.33 -9.10
CA ILE A 2 12.01 17.39 -8.66
C ILE A 2 12.87 16.72 -7.59
N GLN A 3 14.13 16.50 -7.91
CA GLN A 3 15.11 15.98 -6.97
C GLN A 3 15.51 17.13 -6.04
N VAL A 4 15.06 17.06 -4.79
CA VAL A 4 15.44 18.02 -3.76
C VAL A 4 16.63 17.46 -3.01
N GLU A 5 17.79 18.05 -3.26
CA GLU A 5 19.09 17.94 -2.58
C GLU A 5 19.73 16.56 -2.36
N SER A 6 21.05 16.55 -2.60
CA SER A 6 21.98 15.41 -2.56
C SER A 6 22.36 14.87 -1.17
N LYS A 7 21.68 15.28 -0.09
CA LYS A 7 21.94 14.74 1.25
C LYS A 7 20.99 13.57 1.52
N THR A 8 21.53 12.38 1.65
CA THR A 8 20.75 11.22 2.07
C THR A 8 20.29 11.38 3.51
N MET A 9 19.00 11.13 3.77
CA MET A 9 18.36 11.20 5.09
C MET A 9 18.09 9.80 5.63
N THR A 10 18.10 9.66 6.95
CA THR A 10 17.47 8.55 7.63
C THR A 10 15.96 8.78 7.70
N LEU A 11 15.20 7.73 8.00
CA LEU A 11 13.75 7.84 8.16
C LEU A 11 13.40 8.80 9.33
N ASP A 12 14.13 8.75 10.42
CA ASP A 12 13.89 9.66 11.55
C ASP A 12 14.12 11.14 11.15
N GLU A 13 15.22 11.43 10.44
CA GLU A 13 15.47 12.77 9.89
C GLU A 13 14.38 13.19 8.89
N PHE A 14 13.88 12.27 8.06
CA PHE A 14 12.78 12.51 7.13
C PHE A 14 11.47 12.81 7.86
N LEU A 15 11.13 12.04 8.90
CA LEU A 15 9.94 12.27 9.70
C LEU A 15 9.98 13.57 10.49
N ASP A 16 11.18 14.01 10.92
CA ASP A 16 11.37 15.31 11.58
C ASP A 16 11.30 16.48 10.58
N TRP A 17 11.75 16.23 9.35
CA TRP A 17 11.69 17.21 8.26
C TRP A 17 10.30 17.32 7.64
N TYR A 18 9.47 16.24 7.70
CA TYR A 18 8.23 16.15 6.96
C TYR A 18 7.36 17.40 7.15
N PRO A 19 7.05 18.18 6.07
CA PRO A 19 6.41 19.48 6.21
C PRO A 19 4.95 19.36 6.64
N ASP A 20 4.52 20.24 7.52
CA ASP A 20 3.11 20.34 7.92
C ASP A 20 2.25 20.83 6.76
N GLY A 21 1.25 20.06 6.40
CA GLY A 21 0.05 20.53 5.69
C GLY A 21 0.04 20.46 4.18
N TYR A 22 1.16 20.45 3.45
CA TYR A 22 1.15 20.41 1.99
C TYR A 22 2.21 19.47 1.42
N GLY A 23 1.78 18.65 0.46
CA GLY A 23 2.63 17.70 -0.24
C GLY A 23 2.55 16.29 0.37
N ARG A 24 2.90 15.33 -0.47
CA ARG A 24 3.02 13.93 -0.13
C ARG A 24 4.44 13.50 -0.52
N PHE A 25 5.21 13.04 0.45
CA PHE A 25 6.62 12.74 0.24
C PHE A 25 6.93 11.31 0.70
N GLU A 26 7.70 10.60 -0.08
CA GLU A 26 8.29 9.31 0.27
C GLU A 26 9.80 9.45 0.44
N LEU A 27 10.39 8.52 1.17
CA LEU A 27 11.83 8.38 1.28
C LEU A 27 12.29 7.11 0.57
N HIS A 28 13.14 7.25 -0.46
CA HIS A 28 13.70 6.15 -1.23
C HIS A 28 15.22 6.17 -1.08
N ASP A 29 15.78 5.21 -0.36
CA ASP A 29 17.23 5.09 -0.11
C ASP A 29 17.88 6.41 0.36
N GLY A 30 17.19 7.13 1.22
CA GLY A 30 17.64 8.41 1.77
C GLY A 30 17.35 9.62 0.90
N VAL A 31 16.69 9.46 -0.23
CA VAL A 31 16.29 10.54 -1.14
C VAL A 31 14.81 10.83 -0.96
N VAL A 32 14.49 12.10 -0.68
CA VAL A 32 13.09 12.55 -0.59
C VAL A 32 12.50 12.69 -1.98
N VAL A 33 11.37 12.05 -2.20
CA VAL A 33 10.62 12.07 -3.46
C VAL A 33 9.25 12.70 -3.21
N GLU A 34 8.96 13.80 -3.89
CA GLU A 34 7.64 14.41 -3.85
C GLU A 34 6.68 13.64 -4.77
N MET A 35 5.56 13.20 -4.18
CA MET A 35 4.50 12.51 -4.89
C MET A 35 3.46 13.53 -5.34
N GLN A 36 3.23 13.63 -6.65
CA GLN A 36 2.22 14.51 -7.24
C GLN A 36 1.20 13.68 -8.03
N PRO A 37 0.25 13.03 -7.37
CA PRO A 37 -0.75 12.23 -8.05
C PRO A 37 -1.67 13.11 -8.90
N THR A 38 -2.12 12.58 -10.04
CA THR A 38 -3.13 13.24 -10.87
C THR A 38 -4.52 13.10 -10.25
N GLY A 39 -5.46 13.99 -10.60
CA GLY A 39 -6.85 13.89 -10.14
C GLY A 39 -7.52 12.56 -10.50
N THR A 40 -7.14 11.93 -11.63
CA THR A 40 -7.65 10.61 -12.01
C THR A 40 -7.10 9.51 -11.09
N HIS A 41 -5.82 9.57 -10.76
CA HIS A 41 -5.18 8.65 -9.82
C HIS A 41 -5.85 8.74 -8.43
N GLU A 42 -6.01 9.96 -7.90
CA GLU A 42 -6.67 10.21 -6.62
C GLU A 42 -8.13 9.71 -6.61
N ARG A 43 -8.83 9.85 -7.74
CA ARG A 43 -10.19 9.32 -7.87
C ARG A 43 -10.21 7.79 -7.75
N VAL A 44 -9.31 7.09 -8.45
CA VAL A 44 -9.23 5.62 -8.39
C VAL A 44 -8.91 5.16 -6.96
N ALA A 45 -7.91 5.75 -6.32
CA ALA A 45 -7.56 5.44 -4.93
C ALA A 45 -8.73 5.71 -3.97
N GLY A 46 -9.44 6.83 -4.16
CA GLY A 46 -10.60 7.21 -3.36
C GLY A 46 -11.80 6.26 -3.53
N GLU A 47 -12.05 5.76 -4.74
CA GLU A 47 -13.08 4.75 -5.02
C GLU A 47 -12.75 3.43 -4.29
N PHE A 48 -11.50 2.94 -4.38
CA PHE A 48 -11.08 1.76 -3.61
C PHE A 48 -11.24 1.97 -2.09
N ALA A 49 -10.76 3.08 -1.55
CA ALA A 49 -10.89 3.36 -0.12
C ALA A 49 -12.36 3.40 0.34
N THR A 50 -13.25 3.92 -0.51
CA THR A 50 -14.69 4.00 -0.21
C THR A 50 -15.32 2.60 -0.19
N GLU A 51 -15.11 1.79 -1.23
CA GLU A 51 -15.69 0.45 -1.32
C GLU A 51 -15.16 -0.47 -0.20
N LEU A 52 -13.86 -0.43 0.07
CA LEU A 52 -13.27 -1.17 1.19
C LEU A 52 -13.83 -0.71 2.55
N GLY A 53 -14.04 0.59 2.73
CA GLY A 53 -14.67 1.13 3.94
C GLY A 53 -16.12 0.66 4.11
N ILE A 54 -16.87 0.50 3.03
CA ILE A 54 -18.22 -0.08 3.03
C ILE A 54 -18.15 -1.55 3.47
N GLU A 55 -17.23 -2.33 2.90
CA GLU A 55 -17.05 -3.74 3.24
C GLU A 55 -16.62 -3.94 4.70
N ILE A 56 -15.67 -3.15 5.20
CA ILE A 56 -15.26 -3.15 6.62
C ILE A 56 -16.48 -2.99 7.54
N ARG A 57 -17.34 -2.02 7.24
CA ARG A 57 -18.57 -1.78 8.03
C ARG A 57 -19.59 -2.91 7.87
N ARG A 58 -19.80 -3.39 6.65
CA ARG A 58 -20.75 -4.48 6.36
C ARG A 58 -20.37 -5.76 7.10
N LEU A 59 -19.08 -6.07 7.17
CA LEU A 59 -18.53 -7.26 7.80
C LEU A 59 -18.21 -7.06 9.29
N GLN A 60 -18.39 -5.83 9.82
CA GLN A 60 -18.05 -5.46 11.19
C GLN A 60 -16.61 -5.81 11.58
N LEU A 61 -15.69 -5.63 10.64
CA LEU A 61 -14.27 -5.89 10.87
C LEU A 61 -13.64 -4.79 11.73
N PRO A 62 -12.69 -5.12 12.61
CA PRO A 62 -11.96 -4.15 13.42
C PRO A 62 -10.84 -3.49 12.60
N TYR A 63 -11.16 -3.04 11.41
CA TYR A 63 -10.22 -2.43 10.48
C TYR A 63 -10.60 -0.98 10.20
N PHE A 64 -9.60 -0.19 9.84
CA PHE A 64 -9.82 1.17 9.39
C PHE A 64 -8.84 1.55 8.28
N ILE A 65 -9.18 2.60 7.54
CA ILE A 65 -8.36 3.16 6.48
C ILE A 65 -7.91 4.55 6.93
N PRO A 66 -6.62 4.74 7.29
CA PRO A 66 -6.11 6.06 7.59
C PRO A 66 -6.06 6.92 6.33
N ARG A 67 -6.15 8.22 6.50
CA ARG A 67 -5.96 9.14 5.38
C ARG A 67 -4.58 9.01 4.75
N GLN A 68 -3.57 8.73 5.57
CA GLN A 68 -2.18 8.54 5.17
C GLN A 68 -1.43 7.81 6.27
N CYS A 69 -0.52 6.92 5.90
CA CYS A 69 0.48 6.36 6.79
C CYS A 69 1.77 6.09 6.02
N ILE A 70 2.88 6.02 6.74
CA ILE A 70 4.17 5.63 6.19
C ILE A 70 4.43 4.18 6.55
N ILE A 71 4.79 3.36 5.58
CA ILE A 71 5.25 1.99 5.78
C ILE A 71 6.78 2.01 5.78
N LYS A 72 7.37 1.59 6.89
CA LYS A 72 8.82 1.48 7.05
C LYS A 72 9.28 0.08 6.63
N PRO A 73 10.17 -0.06 5.63
CA PRO A 73 10.80 -1.35 5.31
C PRO A 73 11.59 -1.92 6.50
N ILE A 74 11.71 -3.26 6.55
CA ILE A 74 12.35 -3.95 7.68
C ILE A 74 13.87 -3.71 7.71
N ASP A 75 14.52 -3.76 6.54
CA ASP A 75 15.97 -3.74 6.40
C ASP A 75 16.52 -2.34 6.05
N SER A 76 15.68 -1.30 6.09
CA SER A 76 16.10 0.04 5.74
C SER A 76 15.67 1.08 6.80
N ASP A 77 16.64 1.87 7.23
CA ASP A 77 16.42 3.08 8.00
C ASP A 77 16.41 4.35 7.10
N LYS A 78 16.45 4.14 5.78
CA LYS A 78 16.51 5.21 4.76
C LYS A 78 15.37 5.14 3.76
N SER A 79 14.31 4.38 4.07
CA SER A 79 13.15 4.29 3.20
C SER A 79 11.86 4.35 4.01
N GLY A 80 10.84 4.94 3.40
CA GLY A 80 9.49 5.00 3.94
C GLY A 80 8.51 5.32 2.82
N PHE A 81 7.53 4.44 2.61
CA PHE A 81 6.57 4.51 1.50
C PHE A 81 5.19 4.90 2.00
N ILE A 82 4.45 5.63 1.19
CA ILE A 82 3.06 6.03 1.47
C ILE A 82 2.16 5.33 0.47
N PRO A 83 1.49 4.24 0.85
CA PRO A 83 0.55 3.57 -0.04
C PRO A 83 -0.65 4.46 -0.34
N ASP A 84 -1.27 4.28 -1.51
CA ASP A 84 -2.46 5.02 -1.90
C ASP A 84 -3.66 4.65 -1.03
N VAL A 85 -3.77 3.38 -0.65
CA VAL A 85 -4.73 2.91 0.36
C VAL A 85 -4.06 1.91 1.30
N ALA A 86 -4.27 2.07 2.60
CA ALA A 86 -3.86 1.10 3.62
C ALA A 86 -5.06 0.68 4.46
N VAL A 87 -5.24 -0.62 4.66
CA VAL A 87 -6.21 -1.18 5.62
C VAL A 87 -5.44 -1.69 6.82
N LEU A 88 -5.69 -1.12 7.98
CA LEU A 88 -4.99 -1.44 9.23
C LEU A 88 -5.93 -2.11 10.23
N ASP A 89 -5.39 -3.04 11.02
CA ASP A 89 -6.11 -3.67 12.14
C ASP A 89 -6.06 -2.76 13.37
N GLU A 90 -7.23 -2.25 13.77
CA GLU A 90 -7.36 -1.33 14.91
C GLU A 90 -6.91 -1.99 16.23
N ASN A 91 -7.16 -3.29 16.39
CA ASN A 91 -6.78 -4.02 17.59
C ASN A 91 -5.25 -4.21 17.73
N ALA A 92 -4.53 -4.19 16.63
CA ALA A 92 -3.07 -4.37 16.62
C ALA A 92 -2.29 -3.05 16.74
N LEU A 93 -2.95 -1.90 16.55
CA LEU A 93 -2.29 -0.59 16.51
C LEU A 93 -1.57 -0.18 17.79
N ASP A 94 -2.05 -0.62 18.96
CA ASP A 94 -1.39 -0.28 20.22
C ASP A 94 0.01 -0.91 20.34
N ALA A 95 0.29 -1.94 19.54
CA ALA A 95 1.61 -2.56 19.45
C ALA A 95 2.59 -1.80 18.53
N GLU A 96 2.11 -0.79 17.77
CA GLU A 96 2.95 0.00 16.87
C GLU A 96 3.51 1.23 17.59
N PRO A 97 4.82 1.27 17.86
CA PRO A 97 5.41 2.35 18.66
C PRO A 97 5.42 3.71 17.94
N MET A 98 5.42 3.70 16.60
CA MET A 98 5.51 4.93 15.80
C MET A 98 4.15 5.46 15.33
N TRP A 99 3.05 4.74 15.56
CA TRP A 99 1.73 5.14 15.09
C TRP A 99 1.24 6.47 15.68
N LYS A 100 1.16 6.53 17.00
CA LYS A 100 0.51 7.67 17.70
C LYS A 100 1.15 9.03 17.43
N LYS A 101 2.45 9.07 17.13
CA LYS A 101 3.19 10.32 16.95
C LYS A 101 3.57 10.61 15.50
N ARG A 102 3.70 9.58 14.67
CA ARG A 102 4.34 9.69 13.37
C ARG A 102 3.51 9.07 12.24
N SER A 103 2.33 8.49 12.53
CA SER A 103 1.52 7.76 11.55
C SER A 103 2.35 6.77 10.72
N THR A 104 3.31 6.11 11.36
CA THR A 104 4.27 5.21 10.71
C THR A 104 4.05 3.79 11.22
N ILE A 105 4.08 2.83 10.30
CA ILE A 105 3.94 1.40 10.54
C ILE A 105 5.29 0.74 10.32
N THR A 106 5.75 0.00 11.33
CA THR A 106 7.00 -0.77 11.31
C THR A 106 6.77 -2.27 11.37
N LYS A 107 5.53 -2.70 11.64
CA LYS A 107 5.14 -4.10 11.81
C LYS A 107 4.10 -4.50 10.78
N GLY A 108 4.43 -5.41 9.87
CA GLY A 108 3.54 -5.85 8.80
C GLY A 108 2.26 -6.52 9.29
N GLU A 109 2.28 -7.15 10.48
CA GLU A 109 1.12 -7.79 11.10
C GLU A 109 -0.06 -6.85 11.40
N ILE A 110 0.21 -5.53 11.48
CA ILE A 110 -0.81 -4.49 11.67
C ILE A 110 -1.55 -4.20 10.37
N VAL A 111 -0.89 -4.42 9.24
CA VAL A 111 -1.45 -4.17 7.91
C VAL A 111 -2.26 -5.37 7.46
N ARG A 112 -3.46 -5.13 6.92
CA ARG A 112 -4.29 -6.18 6.32
C ARG A 112 -4.24 -6.16 4.80
N LEU A 113 -4.16 -4.97 4.23
CA LEU A 113 -4.08 -4.76 2.80
C LEU A 113 -3.38 -3.44 2.49
N LEU A 114 -2.53 -3.42 1.48
CA LEU A 114 -2.05 -2.19 0.83
C LEU A 114 -2.48 -2.17 -0.63
N ILE A 115 -2.78 -0.97 -1.13
CA ILE A 115 -3.05 -0.73 -2.54
C ILE A 115 -2.16 0.39 -3.05
N GLU A 116 -1.53 0.15 -4.19
CA GLU A 116 -0.85 1.17 -5.00
C GLU A 116 -1.56 1.31 -6.34
N VAL A 117 -1.89 2.54 -6.71
CA VAL A 117 -2.48 2.89 -8.00
C VAL A 117 -1.34 3.31 -8.92
N VAL A 118 -1.14 2.55 -9.98
CA VAL A 118 0.04 2.70 -10.86
C VAL A 118 0.06 4.05 -11.56
N SER A 119 1.21 4.70 -11.47
CA SER A 119 1.57 5.91 -12.20
C SER A 119 2.71 5.66 -13.19
N THR A 120 3.31 6.74 -13.70
CA THR A 120 4.45 6.64 -14.64
C THR A 120 5.67 5.94 -14.05
N ASN A 121 5.81 5.91 -12.73
CA ASN A 121 6.90 5.24 -12.00
C ASN A 121 6.53 3.79 -11.63
N TRP A 122 5.80 3.10 -12.48
CA TRP A 122 5.30 1.75 -12.23
C TRP A 122 6.33 0.76 -11.67
N GLN A 123 7.63 0.97 -11.92
CA GLN A 123 8.70 0.11 -11.40
C GLN A 123 8.77 0.13 -9.88
N ASP A 124 8.45 1.24 -9.24
CA ASP A 124 8.47 1.35 -7.78
C ASP A 124 7.43 0.42 -7.17
N ASP A 125 6.21 0.38 -7.72
CA ASP A 125 5.12 -0.45 -7.24
C ASP A 125 5.35 -1.94 -7.53
N TYR A 126 5.84 -2.27 -8.75
CA TYR A 126 6.01 -3.64 -9.21
C TYR A 126 7.30 -4.32 -8.77
N LEU A 127 8.29 -3.57 -8.29
CA LEU A 127 9.59 -4.10 -7.91
C LEU A 127 9.96 -3.73 -6.47
N THR A 128 10.18 -2.45 -6.20
CA THR A 128 10.71 -1.98 -4.93
C THR A 128 9.71 -2.21 -3.78
N LYS A 129 8.53 -1.64 -3.89
CA LYS A 129 7.49 -1.75 -2.86
C LYS A 129 7.01 -3.20 -2.71
N LEU A 130 6.83 -3.91 -3.84
CA LEU A 130 6.45 -5.33 -3.82
C LEU A 130 7.40 -6.17 -2.95
N ALA A 131 8.71 -6.04 -3.18
CA ALA A 131 9.72 -6.80 -2.46
C ALA A 131 9.78 -6.40 -0.97
N GLU A 132 9.65 -5.11 -0.65
CA GLU A 132 9.70 -4.63 0.71
C GLU A 132 8.43 -4.99 1.51
N TYR A 133 7.25 -4.98 0.87
CA TYR A 133 6.00 -5.38 1.50
C TYR A 133 5.95 -6.90 1.75
N GLU A 134 6.50 -7.70 0.83
CA GLU A 134 6.67 -9.16 1.03
C GLU A 134 7.57 -9.45 2.24
N LYS A 135 8.75 -8.84 2.31
CA LYS A 135 9.68 -8.98 3.44
C LYS A 135 9.07 -8.55 4.76
N LEU A 136 8.28 -7.47 4.76
CA LEU A 136 7.59 -6.98 5.95
C LEU A 136 6.47 -7.93 6.41
N GLY A 137 6.10 -8.89 5.57
CA GLY A 137 5.07 -9.87 5.87
C GLY A 137 3.65 -9.34 5.72
N ILE A 138 3.43 -8.37 4.84
CA ILE A 138 2.11 -7.80 4.58
C ILE A 138 1.24 -8.85 3.88
N PRO A 139 0.08 -9.24 4.44
CA PRO A 139 -0.67 -10.40 3.97
C PRO A 139 -1.28 -10.21 2.59
N GLU A 140 -1.61 -8.97 2.21
CA GLU A 140 -2.25 -8.70 0.92
C GLU A 140 -1.77 -7.36 0.35
N TYR A 141 -1.37 -7.37 -0.94
CA TYR A 141 -0.92 -6.19 -1.66
C TYR A 141 -1.54 -6.14 -3.06
N TRP A 142 -2.17 -5.03 -3.43
CA TRP A 142 -2.78 -4.83 -4.74
C TRP A 142 -2.04 -3.78 -5.53
N ILE A 143 -1.79 -4.08 -6.81
CA ILE A 143 -1.31 -3.12 -7.80
C ILE A 143 -2.45 -2.85 -8.78
N VAL A 144 -2.98 -1.62 -8.75
CA VAL A 144 -4.09 -1.19 -9.61
C VAL A 144 -3.56 -0.45 -10.82
N ASP A 145 -3.29 -1.19 -11.89
CA ASP A 145 -2.78 -0.63 -13.14
C ASP A 145 -3.93 -0.33 -14.13
N TYR A 146 -4.68 0.73 -13.83
CA TYR A 146 -5.86 1.12 -14.59
C TYR A 146 -5.56 1.70 -15.99
N LEU A 147 -4.29 2.06 -16.26
CA LEU A 147 -3.82 2.57 -17.57
C LEU A 147 -3.00 1.54 -18.36
N GLY A 148 -2.69 0.38 -17.79
CA GLY A 148 -1.85 -0.62 -18.44
C GLY A 148 -0.41 -0.14 -18.64
N LEU A 149 0.19 0.54 -17.67
CA LEU A 149 1.54 1.08 -17.74
C LEU A 149 2.63 0.06 -17.42
N GLY A 150 2.31 -0.92 -16.60
CA GLY A 150 3.22 -1.96 -16.13
C GLY A 150 3.97 -2.70 -17.23
N GLY A 151 5.02 -3.39 -16.86
CA GLY A 151 5.82 -4.19 -17.80
C GLY A 151 5.00 -5.34 -18.42
N ARG A 152 5.23 -5.64 -19.70
CA ARG A 152 4.53 -6.73 -20.43
C ARG A 152 4.56 -8.08 -19.69
N ARG A 153 5.61 -8.34 -18.94
CA ARG A 153 5.73 -9.59 -18.17
C ARG A 153 4.72 -9.69 -17.04
N TYR A 154 4.16 -8.56 -16.57
CA TYR A 154 3.18 -8.52 -15.49
C TYR A 154 1.75 -8.46 -16.02
N ILE A 155 1.50 -7.60 -17.02
CA ILE A 155 0.15 -7.32 -17.51
C ILE A 155 -0.14 -7.84 -18.92
N GLY A 156 0.82 -8.55 -19.53
CA GLY A 156 0.66 -9.23 -20.83
C GLY A 156 0.95 -8.37 -22.04
N ASN A 157 0.74 -8.96 -23.23
CA ASN A 157 0.89 -8.31 -24.53
C ASN A 157 -0.30 -8.67 -25.43
N PRO A 158 -1.16 -7.75 -25.87
CA PRO A 158 -1.07 -6.30 -25.58
C PRO A 158 -1.26 -5.99 -24.11
N LYS A 159 -0.65 -4.88 -23.65
CA LYS A 159 -0.88 -4.35 -22.31
C LYS A 159 -2.35 -3.98 -22.13
N ARG A 160 -2.93 -4.29 -20.99
CA ARG A 160 -4.32 -3.97 -20.62
C ARG A 160 -4.41 -3.50 -19.19
N PRO A 161 -5.43 -2.67 -18.85
CA PRO A 161 -5.76 -2.42 -17.47
C PRO A 161 -5.88 -3.73 -16.69
N THR A 162 -5.19 -3.81 -15.56
CA THR A 162 -5.11 -5.06 -14.78
C THR A 162 -4.96 -4.71 -13.30
N ILE A 163 -5.67 -5.41 -12.45
CA ILE A 163 -5.44 -5.41 -11.01
C ILE A 163 -4.68 -6.68 -10.67
N LEU A 164 -3.52 -6.53 -10.05
CA LEU A 164 -2.73 -7.64 -9.55
C LEU A 164 -2.94 -7.72 -8.04
N VAL A 165 -3.39 -8.87 -7.57
CA VAL A 165 -3.61 -9.15 -6.15
C VAL A 165 -2.54 -10.13 -5.71
N TYR A 166 -1.64 -9.67 -4.87
CA TYR A 166 -0.59 -10.46 -4.23
C TYR A 166 -1.06 -10.89 -2.86
N GLN A 167 -1.02 -12.17 -2.59
CA GLN A 167 -1.35 -12.77 -1.30
C GLN A 167 -0.11 -13.46 -0.74
N LEU A 168 0.22 -13.20 0.52
CA LEU A 168 1.36 -13.81 1.19
C LEU A 168 0.99 -15.25 1.60
N VAL A 169 1.66 -16.22 1.00
CA VAL A 169 1.50 -17.65 1.27
C VAL A 169 2.86 -18.25 1.57
N ASP A 170 3.02 -18.84 2.74
CA ASP A 170 4.29 -19.44 3.19
C ASP A 170 5.51 -18.48 3.08
N GLY A 171 5.28 -17.17 3.24
CA GLY A 171 6.31 -16.14 3.23
C GLY A 171 6.64 -15.57 1.85
N GLU A 172 5.95 -15.99 0.80
CA GLU A 172 6.14 -15.51 -0.57
C GLU A 172 4.81 -15.00 -1.15
N TYR A 173 4.88 -13.99 -2.02
CA TYR A 173 3.69 -13.49 -2.70
C TYR A 173 3.26 -14.37 -3.88
N VAL A 174 2.03 -14.84 -3.82
CA VAL A 174 1.33 -15.47 -4.94
C VAL A 174 0.40 -14.46 -5.59
N VAL A 175 0.51 -14.27 -6.91
CA VAL A 175 -0.23 -13.25 -7.64
C VAL A 175 -1.42 -13.84 -8.42
N SER A 176 -2.55 -13.14 -8.33
CA SER A 176 -3.73 -13.35 -9.20
C SER A 176 -4.00 -12.07 -10.01
N LEU A 177 -4.39 -12.22 -11.26
CA LEU A 177 -4.66 -11.11 -12.18
C LEU A 177 -6.16 -10.99 -12.43
N PHE A 178 -6.69 -9.77 -12.28
CA PHE A 178 -8.10 -9.45 -12.50
C PHE A 178 -8.22 -8.36 -13.56
N ARG A 179 -9.22 -8.49 -14.42
CA ARG A 179 -9.46 -7.57 -15.54
C ARG A 179 -10.94 -7.36 -15.76
N GLU A 180 -11.29 -6.21 -16.28
CA GLU A 180 -12.66 -5.88 -16.68
C GLU A 180 -13.68 -6.15 -15.56
N ASN A 181 -14.55 -7.11 -15.71
CA ASN A 181 -15.61 -7.47 -14.77
C ASN A 181 -15.26 -8.67 -13.88
N ASP A 182 -13.99 -9.05 -13.80
CA ASP A 182 -13.57 -10.13 -12.91
C ASP A 182 -13.89 -9.76 -11.45
N ARG A 183 -14.44 -10.71 -10.71
CA ARG A 183 -14.68 -10.53 -9.29
C ARG A 183 -13.39 -10.76 -8.52
N ILE A 184 -12.95 -9.74 -7.79
CA ILE A 184 -11.79 -9.84 -6.89
C ILE A 184 -12.21 -10.57 -5.62
N GLU A 185 -11.46 -11.61 -5.28
CA GLU A 185 -11.60 -12.33 -4.02
C GLU A 185 -10.42 -11.96 -3.12
N SER A 186 -10.72 -11.32 -1.99
CA SER A 186 -9.73 -10.83 -1.03
C SER A 186 -9.82 -11.63 0.27
N PRO A 187 -8.75 -12.28 0.73
CA PRO A 187 -8.74 -12.96 2.02
C PRO A 187 -8.94 -12.00 3.19
N THR A 188 -8.55 -10.74 3.06
CA THR A 188 -8.77 -9.71 4.08
C THR A 188 -10.25 -9.50 4.39
N PHE A 189 -11.14 -9.69 3.39
CA PHE A 189 -12.58 -9.51 3.50
C PHE A 189 -13.38 -10.82 3.47
N TRP A 190 -12.69 -11.96 3.54
CA TRP A 190 -13.34 -13.26 3.57
C TRP A 190 -13.73 -13.61 5.01
N ILE A 191 -15.04 -13.70 5.27
CA ILE A 191 -15.52 -14.35 6.49
C ILE A 191 -15.64 -15.84 6.19
N SER A 192 -14.79 -16.65 6.78
CA SER A 192 -14.98 -18.10 6.80
C SER A 192 -16.32 -18.40 7.47
N SER A 193 -17.20 -19.09 6.77
CA SER A 193 -18.55 -19.49 7.24
C SER A 193 -18.52 -20.54 8.36
N THR A 194 -17.42 -20.65 9.10
CA THR A 194 -17.21 -21.67 10.14
C THR A 194 -17.38 -21.14 11.57
N ASN A 195 -17.82 -19.89 11.78
CA ASN A 195 -18.31 -19.47 13.09
C ASN A 195 -19.83 -19.35 13.05
N PRO A 196 -20.59 -20.31 13.60
CA PRO A 196 -21.99 -20.06 13.90
C PRO A 196 -22.06 -18.95 14.94
N CYS A 197 -22.82 -17.92 14.63
CA CYS A 197 -23.20 -16.83 15.55
C CYS A 197 -23.69 -17.42 16.88
N PRO A 198 -23.27 -16.87 18.04
CA PRO A 198 -23.77 -17.32 19.32
C PRO A 198 -25.27 -17.04 19.53
#